data_3f2ae5de586cc408ff24653d6d341222
#
_entry.id   3f2ae5de586cc408ff24653d6d341222
#
_cell.length_a   1.000
_cell.length_b   1.000
_cell.length_c   1.000
_cell.angle_alpha   90.00
_cell.angle_beta   90.00
_cell.angle_gamma   90.00
#
_symmetry.space_group_name_H-M   'P 1'
#
loop_
_entity.id
_entity.type
_entity.pdbx_description
1 polymer ?
#
loop_
_entity_poly.entity_id
_entity_poly.type
_entity_poly.pdbx_seq_one_letter_code
_entity_poly.pdbx_strand_id
1 'polypeptide(L)'
;GLINDTYKVSTLEADAPDYVLQRINHAIFQNVEMLQANINAVTTHIRKKLEEKGEKDIERKVLHFFPADTGKTYWHDGESYWRVMAFIPNARTYETVNPEYSYYAGVAFGNFQAMLADIPDKLGETIPDFHNMEFRLKQLRDAVAADAAGRVKEVRYFLDEIERRAEEMCKAERLHREGKLPKRVCHCDTKVNNMMFDESGNVLCVIDLDTVMPSFVFSDFGDFLRSGANTGLEDDKDLANVNFNMEIFKAFTKGYLESAKSFLLPVEIENLPYAAALFPYMQCVRFLADYINGDTYYKIQYPEHNLVRTKAQFKLLQSVEEHT
;
A
#
# COMPACT_ATOMS: atom_id res chain seq x y z
N GLY A 1 -5.16 12.68 -6.04
CA GLY A 1 -5.08 11.27 -5.66
C GLY A 1 -6.28 10.49 -6.15
N LEU A 2 -6.17 9.16 -6.14
CA LEU A 2 -7.25 8.30 -6.62
C LEU A 2 -8.42 8.18 -5.62
N ILE A 3 -8.14 8.41 -4.33
CA ILE A 3 -9.13 8.22 -3.25
C ILE A 3 -9.62 9.57 -2.73
N ASN A 4 -8.70 10.44 -2.31
CA ASN A 4 -9.02 11.78 -1.80
C ASN A 4 -8.97 12.82 -2.92
N ASP A 5 -9.75 13.88 -2.77
CA ASP A 5 -9.62 15.07 -3.63
C ASP A 5 -8.47 15.93 -3.08
N THR A 6 -7.49 16.22 -3.93
CA THR A 6 -6.27 16.91 -3.52
C THR A 6 -6.07 18.18 -4.31
N TYR A 7 -5.84 19.29 -3.61
CA TYR A 7 -5.65 20.62 -4.19
C TYR A 7 -4.35 21.23 -3.67
N LYS A 8 -3.58 21.81 -4.58
CA LYS A 8 -2.47 22.67 -4.19
C LYS A 8 -2.99 24.08 -3.95
N VAL A 9 -2.68 24.65 -2.80
CA VAL A 9 -3.01 26.02 -2.43
C VAL A 9 -1.73 26.83 -2.48
N SER A 10 -1.62 27.68 -3.50
CA SER A 10 -0.46 28.56 -3.66
C SER A 10 -0.69 29.88 -2.96
N THR A 11 0.33 30.38 -2.25
CA THR A 11 0.32 31.68 -1.61
C THR A 11 0.66 32.76 -2.64
N LEU A 12 0.16 33.97 -2.42
CA LEU A 12 0.42 35.10 -3.30
C LEU A 12 1.79 35.73 -3.10
N GLU A 13 2.36 35.50 -1.91
CA GLU A 13 3.67 36.03 -1.54
C GLU A 13 4.77 35.06 -2.01
N ALA A 14 5.79 35.60 -2.68
CA ALA A 14 6.83 34.81 -3.33
C ALA A 14 7.63 33.92 -2.36
N ASP A 15 7.82 34.36 -1.14
CA ASP A 15 8.61 33.65 -0.11
C ASP A 15 7.77 32.86 0.90
N ALA A 16 6.45 32.89 0.76
CA ALA A 16 5.56 32.16 1.64
C ALA A 16 5.39 30.71 1.18
N PRO A 17 5.24 29.76 2.12
CA PRO A 17 5.06 28.36 1.76
C PRO A 17 3.71 28.08 1.11
N ASP A 18 3.66 27.10 0.24
CA ASP A 18 2.41 26.57 -0.31
C ASP A 18 1.86 25.45 0.57
N TYR A 19 0.61 25.10 0.35
CA TYR A 19 -0.10 24.10 1.15
C TYR A 19 -0.79 23.09 0.24
N VAL A 20 -1.12 21.93 0.81
CA VAL A 20 -1.96 20.93 0.19
C VAL A 20 -3.25 20.82 1.00
N LEU A 21 -4.38 21.05 0.34
CA LEU A 21 -5.71 20.88 0.93
C LEU A 21 -6.30 19.57 0.39
N GLN A 22 -6.77 18.71 1.28
CA GLN A 22 -7.40 17.46 0.89
C GLN A 22 -8.80 17.33 1.48
N ARG A 23 -9.74 16.86 0.64
CA ARG A 23 -11.00 16.34 1.10
C ARG A 23 -10.84 14.82 1.26
N ILE A 24 -11.04 14.34 2.49
CA ILE A 24 -10.86 12.93 2.83
C ILE A 24 -12.09 12.14 2.34
N ASN A 25 -11.87 11.04 1.66
CA ASN A 25 -12.93 10.13 1.26
C ASN A 25 -13.37 9.30 2.48
N HIS A 26 -14.34 9.81 3.23
CA HIS A 26 -14.84 9.16 4.44
C HIS A 26 -15.78 7.98 4.17
N ALA A 27 -16.12 7.71 2.93
CA ALA A 27 -16.79 6.46 2.56
C ALA A 27 -15.82 5.27 2.66
N ILE A 28 -14.54 5.51 2.39
CA ILE A 28 -13.46 4.51 2.53
C ILE A 28 -12.85 4.56 3.92
N PHE A 29 -12.42 5.76 4.37
CA PHE A 29 -11.85 6.00 5.69
C PHE A 29 -12.96 6.41 6.64
N GLN A 30 -13.71 5.44 7.16
CA GLN A 30 -14.93 5.69 7.93
C GLN A 30 -14.69 6.32 9.29
N ASN A 31 -13.50 6.12 9.86
CA ASN A 31 -13.09 6.72 11.12
C ASN A 31 -11.97 7.74 10.89
N VAL A 32 -12.34 8.97 10.54
CA VAL A 32 -11.40 10.05 10.24
C VAL A 32 -10.59 10.44 11.47
N GLU A 33 -11.16 10.36 12.66
CA GLU A 33 -10.43 10.65 13.91
C GLU A 33 -9.27 9.66 14.10
N MET A 34 -9.52 8.36 13.91
CA MET A 34 -8.47 7.33 13.97
C MET A 34 -7.44 7.54 12.86
N LEU A 35 -7.89 7.82 11.63
CA LEU A 35 -7.00 8.08 10.49
C LEU A 35 -5.98 9.16 10.82
N GLN A 36 -6.44 10.31 11.30
CA GLN A 36 -5.57 11.42 11.63
C GLN A 36 -4.74 11.16 12.88
N ALA A 37 -5.27 10.44 13.86
CA ALA A 37 -4.50 10.03 15.04
C ALA A 37 -3.33 9.11 14.65
N ASN A 38 -3.56 8.13 13.77
CA ASN A 38 -2.49 7.29 13.22
C ASN A 38 -1.42 8.12 12.51
N ILE A 39 -1.85 9.01 11.61
CA ILE A 39 -0.93 9.85 10.84
C ILE A 39 -0.11 10.76 11.77
N ASN A 40 -0.75 11.36 12.77
CA ASN A 40 -0.07 12.23 13.72
C ASN A 40 0.95 11.47 14.57
N ALA A 41 0.61 10.27 15.03
CA ALA A 41 1.53 9.41 15.77
C ALA A 41 2.75 9.04 14.92
N VAL A 42 2.52 8.65 13.67
CA VAL A 42 3.58 8.25 12.72
C VAL A 42 4.48 9.43 12.38
N THR A 43 3.93 10.56 11.99
CA THR A 43 4.72 11.73 11.59
C THR A 43 5.51 12.31 12.74
N THR A 44 4.93 12.36 13.93
CA THR A 44 5.62 12.81 15.15
C THR A 44 6.80 11.90 15.49
N HIS A 45 6.59 10.60 15.42
CA HIS A 45 7.64 9.62 15.71
C HIS A 45 8.78 9.67 14.69
N ILE A 46 8.46 9.76 13.40
CA ILE A 46 9.46 9.89 12.33
C ILE A 46 10.26 11.18 12.49
N ARG A 47 9.59 12.31 12.77
CA ARG A 47 10.27 13.59 13.02
C ARG A 47 11.26 13.47 14.17
N LYS A 48 10.85 12.87 15.27
CA LYS A 48 11.72 12.63 16.43
C LYS A 48 12.95 11.80 16.04
N LYS A 49 12.76 10.72 15.28
CA LYS A 49 13.87 9.87 14.82
C LYS A 49 14.84 10.64 13.92
N LEU A 50 14.33 11.47 13.02
CA LEU A 50 15.15 12.31 12.15
C LEU A 50 15.96 13.34 12.95
N GLU A 51 15.35 13.97 13.94
CA GLU A 51 16.02 14.91 14.86
C GLU A 51 17.12 14.21 15.65
N GLU A 52 16.85 13.03 16.20
CA GLU A 52 17.84 12.24 16.96
C GLU A 52 19.05 11.84 16.12
N LYS A 53 18.84 11.61 14.82
CA LYS A 53 19.93 11.31 13.88
C LYS A 53 20.68 12.54 13.39
N GLY A 54 20.25 13.74 13.78
CA GLY A 54 20.84 14.99 13.30
C GLY A 54 20.59 15.26 11.83
N GLU A 55 19.50 14.70 11.27
CA GLU A 55 19.14 14.92 9.88
C GLU A 55 18.81 16.38 9.61
N LYS A 56 19.19 16.86 8.42
CA LYS A 56 18.88 18.20 7.94
C LYS A 56 17.66 18.16 7.05
N ASP A 57 17.01 19.33 6.88
CA ASP A 57 15.88 19.50 5.96
C ASP A 57 14.68 18.60 6.35
N ILE A 58 14.44 18.47 7.64
CA ILE A 58 13.39 17.59 8.19
C ILE A 58 12.02 17.96 7.67
N GLU A 59 11.76 19.25 7.44
CA GLU A 59 10.46 19.75 6.92
C GLU A 59 10.10 19.14 5.55
N ARG A 60 11.09 18.70 4.76
CA ARG A 60 10.88 18.03 3.49
C ARG A 60 10.93 16.50 3.59
N LYS A 61 11.28 15.94 4.74
CA LYS A 61 11.52 14.50 4.94
C LYS A 61 10.40 13.77 5.66
N VAL A 62 9.46 14.50 6.22
CA VAL A 62 8.28 13.96 6.88
C VAL A 62 7.08 14.87 6.62
N LEU A 63 5.90 14.30 6.39
CA LEU A 63 4.67 15.08 6.21
C LEU A 63 4.33 15.85 7.48
N HIS A 64 3.81 17.06 7.32
CA HIS A 64 3.32 17.88 8.41
C HIS A 64 1.88 18.32 8.14
N PHE A 65 0.98 17.95 9.04
CA PHE A 65 -0.42 18.33 8.99
C PHE A 65 -0.69 19.44 10.01
N PHE A 66 -1.42 20.46 9.60
CA PHE A 66 -1.71 21.62 10.44
C PHE A 66 -2.98 21.41 11.26
N PRO A 67 -2.97 21.77 12.56
CA PRO A 67 -4.17 21.67 13.38
C PRO A 67 -5.19 22.74 13.01
N ALA A 68 -6.47 22.37 13.08
CA ALA A 68 -7.59 23.30 13.06
C ALA A 68 -7.75 23.97 14.44
N ASP A 69 -8.68 24.91 14.56
CA ASP A 69 -8.97 25.61 15.84
C ASP A 69 -9.36 24.66 16.96
N THR A 70 -9.88 23.48 16.61
CA THR A 70 -10.20 22.42 17.58
C THR A 70 -8.97 21.70 18.14
N GLY A 71 -7.78 21.95 17.58
CA GLY A 71 -6.56 21.23 17.89
C GLY A 71 -6.39 19.91 17.11
N LYS A 72 -7.41 19.46 16.40
CA LYS A 72 -7.37 18.26 15.56
C LYS A 72 -6.82 18.59 14.18
N THR A 73 -6.18 17.64 13.51
CA THR A 73 -5.59 17.83 12.17
C THR A 73 -6.58 17.56 11.04
N TYR A 74 -7.85 17.64 11.33
CA TYR A 74 -8.92 17.59 10.33
C TYR A 74 -10.05 18.54 10.75
N TRP A 75 -10.89 18.89 9.79
CA TRP A 75 -12.02 19.77 9.96
C TRP A 75 -13.23 19.20 9.21
N HIS A 76 -14.41 19.25 9.83
CA HIS A 76 -15.66 18.80 9.25
C HIS A 76 -16.57 19.98 8.99
N ASP A 77 -17.02 20.16 7.75
CA ASP A 77 -17.83 21.30 7.32
C ASP A 77 -19.35 21.05 7.40
N GLY A 78 -19.75 19.89 7.94
CA GLY A 78 -21.13 19.40 7.97
C GLY A 78 -21.43 18.31 6.94
N GLU A 79 -20.62 18.20 5.90
CA GLU A 79 -20.75 17.19 4.86
C GLU A 79 -19.46 16.42 4.62
N SER A 80 -18.33 17.10 4.60
CA SER A 80 -17.03 16.55 4.23
C SER A 80 -15.99 16.79 5.30
N TYR A 81 -14.96 15.96 5.29
CA TYR A 81 -13.77 16.09 6.14
C TYR A 81 -12.62 16.64 5.31
N TRP A 82 -11.92 17.62 5.87
CA TRP A 82 -10.82 18.33 5.23
C TRP A 82 -9.59 18.31 6.11
N ARG A 83 -8.42 18.35 5.47
CA ARG A 83 -7.15 18.51 6.16
C ARG A 83 -6.18 19.31 5.31
N VAL A 84 -5.24 19.97 5.98
CA VAL A 84 -4.21 20.78 5.35
C VAL A 84 -2.84 20.26 5.75
N MET A 85 -1.98 20.06 4.78
CA MET A 85 -0.58 19.71 5.02
C MET A 85 0.35 20.68 4.31
N ALA A 86 1.60 20.73 4.78
CA ALA A 86 2.65 21.49 4.13
C ALA A 86 2.92 20.91 2.74
N PHE A 87 3.06 21.77 1.74
CA PHE A 87 3.55 21.38 0.43
C PHE A 87 5.07 21.21 0.50
N ILE A 88 5.58 20.11 -0.02
CA ILE A 88 7.02 19.84 -0.05
C ILE A 88 7.58 20.39 -1.36
N PRO A 89 8.35 21.52 -1.33
CA PRO A 89 8.87 22.12 -2.54
C PRO A 89 10.07 21.33 -3.08
N ASN A 90 10.36 21.54 -4.36
CA ASN A 90 11.54 20.98 -5.04
C ASN A 90 11.65 19.45 -4.89
N ALA A 91 10.50 18.78 -4.95
CA ALA A 91 10.41 17.33 -4.86
C ALA A 91 9.65 16.81 -6.08
N ARG A 92 9.93 15.56 -6.43
CA ARG A 92 9.26 14.88 -7.54
C ARG A 92 8.95 13.44 -7.19
N THR A 93 7.93 12.89 -7.84
CA THR A 93 7.58 11.47 -7.79
C THR A 93 7.76 10.85 -9.16
N TYR A 94 7.88 9.52 -9.19
CA TYR A 94 7.99 8.75 -10.43
C TYR A 94 6.83 7.76 -10.52
N GLU A 95 6.30 7.56 -11.71
CA GLU A 95 5.21 6.61 -11.97
C GLU A 95 5.73 5.21 -12.33
N THR A 96 6.96 5.12 -12.84
CA THR A 96 7.57 3.86 -13.26
C THR A 96 8.87 3.60 -12.52
N VAL A 97 9.22 2.34 -12.39
CA VAL A 97 10.45 1.89 -11.74
C VAL A 97 11.43 1.32 -12.75
N ASN A 98 12.70 1.37 -12.37
CA ASN A 98 13.80 0.62 -12.93
C ASN A 98 14.56 -0.04 -11.77
N PRO A 99 15.60 -0.85 -12.00
CA PRO A 99 16.34 -1.46 -10.89
C PRO A 99 16.90 -0.44 -9.89
N GLU A 100 17.41 0.70 -10.35
CA GLU A 100 17.96 1.75 -9.48
C GLU A 100 16.88 2.32 -8.55
N TYR A 101 15.74 2.76 -9.09
CA TYR A 101 14.66 3.32 -8.27
C TYR A 101 13.99 2.24 -7.41
N SER A 102 13.98 1.00 -7.84
CA SER A 102 13.49 -0.11 -7.02
C SER A 102 14.38 -0.36 -5.81
N TYR A 103 15.68 -0.26 -5.97
CA TYR A 103 16.62 -0.31 -4.86
C TYR A 103 16.35 0.82 -3.86
N TYR A 104 16.19 2.05 -4.34
CA TYR A 104 15.89 3.20 -3.48
C TYR A 104 14.54 3.06 -2.79
N ALA A 105 13.54 2.52 -3.48
CA ALA A 105 12.24 2.23 -2.88
C ALA A 105 12.37 1.22 -1.74
N GLY A 106 13.16 0.17 -1.95
CA GLY A 106 13.45 -0.82 -0.90
C GLY A 106 14.09 -0.18 0.33
N VAL A 107 15.11 0.64 0.12
CA VAL A 107 15.77 1.39 1.20
C VAL A 107 14.77 2.29 1.93
N ALA A 108 13.95 3.04 1.19
CA ALA A 108 13.01 4.01 1.77
C ALA A 108 11.92 3.33 2.59
N PHE A 109 11.27 2.32 2.05
CA PHE A 109 10.18 1.62 2.75
C PHE A 109 10.70 0.75 3.89
N GLY A 110 11.86 0.13 3.74
CA GLY A 110 12.53 -0.58 4.83
C GLY A 110 12.91 0.36 5.98
N ASN A 111 13.45 1.52 5.66
CA ASN A 111 13.76 2.54 6.66
C ASN A 111 12.51 3.13 7.33
N PHE A 112 11.44 3.31 6.58
CA PHE A 112 10.14 3.72 7.12
C PHE A 112 9.67 2.74 8.19
N GLN A 113 9.69 1.45 7.90
CA GLN A 113 9.33 0.42 8.89
C GLN A 113 10.31 0.38 10.07
N ALA A 114 11.60 0.53 9.82
CA ALA A 114 12.62 0.54 10.87
C ALA A 114 12.40 1.69 11.86
N MET A 115 12.11 2.90 11.37
CA MET A 115 11.83 4.06 12.21
C MET A 115 10.58 3.85 13.08
N LEU A 116 9.60 3.09 12.59
CA LEU A 116 8.34 2.86 13.29
C LEU A 116 8.34 1.56 14.12
N ALA A 117 9.45 0.80 14.12
CA ALA A 117 9.52 -0.47 14.84
C ALA A 117 9.33 -0.32 16.35
N ASP A 118 9.72 0.81 16.93
CA ASP A 118 9.61 1.12 18.36
C ASP A 118 8.57 2.20 18.68
N ILE A 119 7.64 2.47 17.76
CA ILE A 119 6.59 3.46 18.01
C ILE A 119 5.76 3.05 19.25
N PRO A 120 5.61 3.94 20.25
CA PRO A 120 4.87 3.59 21.47
C PRO A 120 3.36 3.58 21.27
N ASP A 121 2.86 4.32 20.29
CA ASP A 121 1.43 4.46 20.04
C ASP A 121 0.85 3.19 19.46
N LYS A 122 -0.34 2.81 19.92
CA LYS A 122 -1.10 1.72 19.34
C LYS A 122 -1.99 2.25 18.24
N LEU A 123 -1.68 1.91 16.99
CA LEU A 123 -2.45 2.36 15.83
C LEU A 123 -3.66 1.44 15.59
N GLY A 124 -4.72 2.03 15.02
CA GLY A 124 -5.89 1.28 14.54
C GLY A 124 -5.81 0.99 13.05
N GLU A 125 -6.67 0.08 12.58
CA GLU A 125 -6.80 -0.23 11.16
C GLU A 125 -7.69 0.82 10.48
N THR A 126 -7.11 1.65 9.62
CA THR A 126 -7.85 2.71 8.89
C THR A 126 -8.81 2.13 7.85
N ILE A 127 -8.48 0.98 7.30
CA ILE A 127 -9.37 0.14 6.51
C ILE A 127 -9.35 -1.24 7.19
N PRO A 128 -10.42 -1.63 7.90
CA PRO A 128 -10.44 -2.90 8.61
C PRO A 128 -10.17 -4.09 7.70
N ASP A 129 -9.34 -5.03 8.16
CA ASP A 129 -8.98 -6.25 7.44
C ASP A 129 -8.38 -6.02 6.05
N PHE A 130 -7.74 -4.87 5.85
CA PHE A 130 -7.26 -4.43 4.52
C PHE A 130 -6.44 -5.51 3.82
N HIS A 131 -5.43 -6.06 4.47
CA HIS A 131 -4.56 -7.12 3.93
C HIS A 131 -4.71 -8.46 4.65
N ASN A 132 -5.87 -8.73 5.21
CA ASN A 132 -6.19 -10.02 5.82
C ASN A 132 -6.67 -10.98 4.74
N MET A 133 -5.80 -11.94 4.37
CA MET A 133 -6.09 -12.87 3.26
C MET A 133 -7.27 -13.80 3.58
N GLU A 134 -7.41 -14.24 4.81
CA GLU A 134 -8.56 -15.07 5.22
C GLU A 134 -9.88 -14.31 5.05
N PHE A 135 -9.90 -13.04 5.42
CA PHE A 135 -11.07 -12.18 5.23
C PHE A 135 -11.39 -11.99 3.75
N ARG A 136 -10.39 -11.78 2.90
CA ARG A 136 -10.58 -11.61 1.46
C ARG A 136 -11.11 -12.87 0.80
N LEU A 137 -10.63 -14.04 1.21
CA LEU A 137 -11.18 -15.32 0.74
C LEU A 137 -12.62 -15.52 1.21
N LYS A 138 -12.93 -15.14 2.44
CA LYS A 138 -14.31 -15.20 2.93
C LYS A 138 -15.25 -14.33 2.08
N GLN A 139 -14.80 -13.11 1.74
CA GLN A 139 -15.57 -12.23 0.85
C GLN A 139 -15.82 -12.87 -0.51
N LEU A 140 -14.80 -13.53 -1.09
CA LEU A 140 -14.95 -14.24 -2.36
C LEU A 140 -15.96 -15.40 -2.24
N ARG A 141 -15.83 -16.21 -1.19
CA ARG A 141 -16.72 -17.35 -0.94
C ARG A 141 -18.16 -16.90 -0.73
N ASP A 142 -18.37 -15.82 0.00
CA ASP A 142 -19.68 -15.21 0.19
C ASP A 142 -20.27 -14.71 -1.15
N ALA A 143 -19.44 -14.09 -1.99
CA ALA A 143 -19.83 -13.65 -3.32
C ALA A 143 -20.25 -14.82 -4.22
N VAL A 144 -19.50 -15.92 -4.18
CA VAL A 144 -19.81 -17.16 -4.92
C VAL A 144 -21.14 -17.75 -4.46
N ALA A 145 -21.36 -17.83 -3.16
CA ALA A 145 -22.62 -18.36 -2.59
C ALA A 145 -23.84 -17.54 -2.99
N ALA A 146 -23.69 -16.21 -3.01
CA ALA A 146 -24.76 -15.30 -3.41
C ALA A 146 -25.02 -15.29 -4.93
N ASP A 147 -23.95 -15.40 -5.72
CA ASP A 147 -23.98 -15.34 -7.19
C ASP A 147 -24.93 -14.26 -7.74
N ALA A 148 -24.81 -13.05 -7.17
CA ALA A 148 -25.77 -11.97 -7.40
C ALA A 148 -25.90 -11.55 -8.87
N ALA A 149 -24.81 -11.62 -9.63
CA ALA A 149 -24.80 -11.24 -11.05
C ALA A 149 -24.87 -12.45 -12.00
N GLY A 150 -24.95 -13.68 -11.48
CA GLY A 150 -24.99 -14.90 -12.29
C GLY A 150 -23.69 -15.21 -13.05
N ARG A 151 -22.55 -14.73 -12.54
CA ARG A 151 -21.25 -14.82 -13.21
C ARG A 151 -20.35 -15.96 -12.71
N VAL A 152 -20.74 -16.67 -11.66
CA VAL A 152 -19.90 -17.73 -11.05
C VAL A 152 -19.50 -18.79 -12.06
N LYS A 153 -20.44 -19.24 -12.90
CA LYS A 153 -20.18 -20.27 -13.91
C LYS A 153 -19.11 -19.88 -14.93
N GLU A 154 -18.95 -18.57 -15.20
CA GLU A 154 -17.98 -18.07 -16.17
C GLU A 154 -16.54 -18.10 -15.64
N VAL A 155 -16.36 -18.11 -14.32
CA VAL A 155 -15.06 -17.93 -13.66
C VAL A 155 -14.65 -19.16 -12.85
N ARG A 156 -15.26 -20.31 -13.08
CA ARG A 156 -14.99 -21.54 -12.33
C ARG A 156 -13.52 -21.90 -12.30
N TYR A 157 -12.83 -21.74 -13.43
CA TYR A 157 -11.40 -22.01 -13.51
C TYR A 157 -10.60 -21.21 -12.49
N PHE A 158 -10.87 -19.89 -12.38
CA PHE A 158 -10.16 -19.03 -11.41
C PHE A 158 -10.52 -19.40 -9.97
N LEU A 159 -11.76 -19.74 -9.70
CA LEU A 159 -12.19 -20.17 -8.38
C LEU A 159 -11.45 -21.44 -7.93
N ASP A 160 -11.33 -22.43 -8.82
CA ASP A 160 -10.62 -23.66 -8.51
C ASP A 160 -9.13 -23.40 -8.28
N GLU A 161 -8.50 -22.57 -9.11
CA GLU A 161 -7.09 -22.21 -8.96
C GLU A 161 -6.82 -21.40 -7.70
N ILE A 162 -7.74 -20.53 -7.29
CA ILE A 162 -7.66 -19.78 -6.03
C ILE A 162 -7.78 -20.72 -4.85
N GLU A 163 -8.75 -21.62 -4.84
CA GLU A 163 -8.95 -22.57 -3.74
C GLU A 163 -7.78 -23.54 -3.59
N ARG A 164 -7.16 -23.92 -4.68
CA ARG A 164 -5.97 -24.79 -4.66
C ARG A 164 -4.79 -24.15 -3.91
N ARG A 165 -4.70 -22.80 -3.90
CA ARG A 165 -3.63 -22.04 -3.25
C ARG A 165 -4.02 -21.49 -1.88
N ALA A 166 -5.28 -21.62 -1.48
CA ALA A 166 -5.84 -20.91 -0.33
C ALA A 166 -5.11 -21.18 0.99
N GLU A 167 -4.78 -22.43 1.25
CA GLU A 167 -4.11 -22.82 2.51
C GLU A 167 -2.72 -22.15 2.62
N GLU A 168 -1.92 -22.25 1.55
CA GLU A 168 -0.58 -21.65 1.54
C GLU A 168 -0.65 -20.12 1.60
N MET A 169 -1.60 -19.51 0.90
CA MET A 169 -1.73 -18.05 0.88
C MET A 169 -2.25 -17.46 2.19
N CYS A 170 -2.89 -18.25 3.05
CA CYS A 170 -3.30 -17.84 4.39
C CYS A 170 -2.22 -18.07 5.46
N LYS A 171 -1.01 -18.41 5.06
CA LYS A 171 0.10 -18.73 5.97
C LYS A 171 0.38 -17.61 6.97
N ALA A 172 0.33 -16.35 6.54
CA ALA A 172 0.64 -15.21 7.41
C ALA A 172 -0.32 -15.14 8.62
N GLU A 173 -1.61 -15.25 8.37
CA GLU A 173 -2.61 -15.22 9.44
C GLU A 173 -2.46 -16.41 10.39
N ARG A 174 -2.15 -17.59 9.86
CA ARG A 174 -1.90 -18.79 10.67
C ARG A 174 -0.66 -18.63 11.56
N LEU A 175 0.45 -18.15 11.00
CA LEU A 175 1.68 -17.90 11.77
C LEU A 175 1.45 -16.84 12.86
N HIS A 176 0.62 -15.85 12.59
CA HIS A 176 0.28 -14.85 13.59
C HIS A 176 -0.49 -15.47 14.77
N ARG A 177 -1.50 -16.30 14.50
CA ARG A 177 -2.26 -16.98 15.55
C ARG A 177 -1.37 -17.90 16.39
N GLU A 178 -0.33 -18.48 15.79
CA GLU A 178 0.65 -19.33 16.49
C GLU A 178 1.70 -18.51 17.28
N GLY A 179 1.62 -17.19 17.25
CA GLY A 179 2.57 -16.31 17.92
C GLY A 179 3.93 -16.20 17.25
N LYS A 180 4.07 -16.67 16.01
CA LYS A 180 5.36 -16.71 15.29
C LYS A 180 5.61 -15.48 14.42
N LEU A 181 4.56 -14.82 13.96
CA LEU A 181 4.64 -13.67 13.08
C LEU A 181 4.01 -12.44 13.73
N PRO A 182 4.80 -11.40 14.04
CA PRO A 182 4.25 -10.18 14.64
C PRO A 182 3.56 -9.30 13.61
N LYS A 183 2.60 -8.50 14.06
CA LYS A 183 2.14 -7.34 13.30
C LYS A 183 3.06 -6.16 13.58
N ARG A 184 3.33 -5.38 12.55
CA ARG A 184 4.16 -4.17 12.61
C ARG A 184 3.42 -3.02 11.95
N VAL A 185 3.82 -1.80 12.24
CA VAL A 185 3.28 -0.64 11.54
C VAL A 185 3.83 -0.64 10.11
N CYS A 186 2.93 -0.76 9.16
CA CYS A 186 3.23 -0.82 7.73
C CYS A 186 2.57 0.34 7.00
N HIS A 187 3.12 0.72 5.86
CA HIS A 187 2.56 1.73 4.97
C HIS A 187 1.29 1.23 4.28
N CYS A 188 1.33 0.01 3.79
CA CYS A 188 0.25 -0.72 3.11
C CYS A 188 -0.15 -0.20 1.72
N ASP A 189 0.59 0.77 1.17
CA ASP A 189 0.39 1.26 -0.20
C ASP A 189 1.73 1.73 -0.78
N THR A 190 2.65 0.79 -0.95
CA THR A 190 4.06 1.05 -1.28
C THR A 190 4.32 1.17 -2.77
N LYS A 191 3.56 2.00 -3.46
CA LYS A 191 3.84 2.37 -4.85
C LYS A 191 5.03 3.31 -4.92
N VAL A 192 5.75 3.29 -6.06
CA VAL A 192 6.87 4.20 -6.27
C VAL A 192 6.46 5.67 -6.22
N ASN A 193 5.24 6.00 -6.64
CA ASN A 193 4.73 7.37 -6.59
C ASN A 193 4.35 7.84 -5.19
N ASN A 194 4.44 6.98 -4.17
CA ASN A 194 4.32 7.35 -2.76
C ASN A 194 5.68 7.61 -2.11
N MET A 195 6.70 7.80 -2.92
CA MET A 195 8.04 8.15 -2.50
C MET A 195 8.50 9.38 -3.28
N MET A 196 8.88 10.44 -2.58
CA MET A 196 9.40 11.66 -3.19
C MET A 196 10.91 11.67 -3.25
N PHE A 197 11.45 12.25 -4.30
CA PHE A 197 12.89 12.46 -4.53
C PHE A 197 13.21 13.95 -4.56
N ASP A 198 14.40 14.31 -4.10
CA ASP A 198 14.90 15.68 -4.18
C ASP A 198 15.45 16.02 -5.58
N GLU A 199 15.99 17.23 -5.73
CA GLU A 199 16.52 17.73 -7.00
C GLU A 199 17.74 16.92 -7.49
N SER A 200 18.44 16.27 -6.58
CA SER A 200 19.63 15.46 -6.88
C SER A 200 19.30 13.99 -7.12
N GLY A 201 18.02 13.62 -7.04
CA GLY A 201 17.57 12.25 -7.24
C GLY A 201 17.68 11.36 -6.02
N ASN A 202 17.91 11.93 -4.82
CA ASN A 202 17.92 11.17 -3.57
C ASN A 202 16.50 11.02 -3.02
N VAL A 203 16.27 9.92 -2.29
CA VAL A 203 15.01 9.72 -1.58
C VAL A 203 14.83 10.83 -0.54
N LEU A 204 13.68 11.45 -0.55
CA LEU A 204 13.36 12.56 0.34
C LEU A 204 12.31 12.19 1.38
N CYS A 205 11.15 11.72 0.95
CA CYS A 205 9.99 11.54 1.84
C CYS A 205 9.07 10.42 1.34
N VAL A 206 8.59 9.60 2.25
CA VAL A 206 7.46 8.69 2.01
C VAL A 206 6.17 9.44 2.27
N ILE A 207 5.24 9.40 1.34
CA ILE A 207 3.98 10.15 1.38
C ILE A 207 2.78 9.21 1.30
N ASP A 208 1.57 9.77 1.39
CA ASP A 208 0.28 9.08 1.39
C ASP A 208 0.19 8.07 2.54
N LEU A 209 0.02 8.62 3.75
CA LEU A 209 0.03 7.84 5.00
C LEU A 209 -1.36 7.33 5.42
N ASP A 210 -2.35 7.40 4.55
CA ASP A 210 -3.73 7.05 4.89
C ASP A 210 -3.93 5.57 5.21
N THR A 211 -3.09 4.72 4.67
CA THR A 211 -3.16 3.26 4.91
C THR A 211 -2.13 2.76 5.91
N VAL A 212 -1.44 3.66 6.61
CA VAL A 212 -0.49 3.26 7.65
C VAL A 212 -1.27 2.66 8.82
N MET A 213 -1.03 1.38 9.06
CA MET A 213 -1.75 0.60 10.06
C MET A 213 -0.94 -0.63 10.47
N PRO A 214 -1.33 -1.31 11.56
CA PRO A 214 -0.74 -2.61 11.87
C PRO A 214 -1.03 -3.62 10.77
N SER A 215 0.02 -4.28 10.29
CA SER A 215 -0.06 -5.35 9.29
C SER A 215 1.19 -6.23 9.39
N PHE A 216 1.32 -7.21 8.53
CA PHE A 216 2.58 -7.95 8.39
C PHE A 216 3.51 -7.19 7.46
N VAL A 217 4.82 -7.33 7.66
CA VAL A 217 5.83 -6.68 6.79
C VAL A 217 5.63 -7.02 5.32
N PHE A 218 4.99 -8.13 5.04
CA PHE A 218 4.64 -8.58 3.69
C PHE A 218 3.78 -7.58 2.92
N SER A 219 2.98 -6.76 3.62
CA SER A 219 2.18 -5.71 2.98
C SER A 219 3.04 -4.73 2.20
N ASP A 220 4.13 -4.26 2.82
CA ASP A 220 4.99 -3.27 2.17
C ASP A 220 5.89 -3.91 1.11
N PHE A 221 6.41 -5.08 1.40
CA PHE A 221 7.27 -5.80 0.47
C PHE A 221 6.49 -6.32 -0.74
N GLY A 222 5.36 -6.97 -0.51
CA GLY A 222 4.58 -7.59 -1.58
C GLY A 222 3.82 -6.58 -2.44
N ASP A 223 3.28 -5.54 -1.83
CA ASP A 223 2.51 -4.54 -2.59
C ASP A 223 3.38 -3.75 -3.56
N PHE A 224 4.60 -3.38 -3.18
CA PHE A 224 5.53 -2.76 -4.11
C PHE A 224 5.79 -3.66 -5.33
N LEU A 225 6.08 -4.93 -5.10
CA LEU A 225 6.43 -5.86 -6.17
C LEU A 225 5.25 -6.15 -7.10
N ARG A 226 4.04 -6.15 -6.59
CA ARG A 226 2.83 -6.39 -7.38
C ARG A 226 2.70 -5.40 -8.55
N SER A 227 3.03 -4.15 -8.34
CA SER A 227 3.03 -3.15 -9.40
C SER A 227 4.43 -2.90 -9.98
N GLY A 228 5.43 -2.76 -9.15
CA GLY A 228 6.79 -2.40 -9.54
C GLY A 228 7.50 -3.50 -10.35
N ALA A 229 7.29 -4.76 -10.00
CA ALA A 229 7.91 -5.89 -10.69
C ALA A 229 7.01 -6.52 -11.76
N ASN A 230 5.85 -5.95 -12.04
CA ASN A 230 5.00 -6.36 -13.15
C ASN A 230 5.47 -5.65 -14.43
N THR A 231 5.83 -6.38 -15.45
CA THR A 231 6.23 -5.81 -16.75
C THR A 231 5.05 -5.28 -17.55
N GLY A 232 3.83 -5.70 -17.22
CA GLY A 232 2.59 -5.20 -17.81
C GLY A 232 1.82 -4.28 -16.89
N LEU A 233 0.57 -4.02 -17.23
CA LEU A 233 -0.35 -3.22 -16.45
C LEU A 233 -1.18 -4.10 -15.50
N GLU A 234 -1.71 -3.50 -14.46
CA GLU A 234 -2.63 -4.19 -13.54
C GLU A 234 -3.85 -4.77 -14.26
N ASP A 235 -4.30 -4.09 -15.30
CA ASP A 235 -5.44 -4.44 -16.13
C ASP A 235 -5.04 -4.72 -17.59
N ASP A 236 -3.86 -5.28 -17.80
CA ASP A 236 -3.35 -5.53 -19.14
C ASP A 236 -4.19 -6.59 -19.84
N LYS A 237 -4.75 -6.25 -20.99
CA LYS A 237 -5.54 -7.17 -21.83
C LYS A 237 -4.66 -8.19 -22.54
N ASP A 238 -3.41 -7.85 -22.80
CA ASP A 238 -2.43 -8.76 -23.39
C ASP A 238 -1.59 -9.42 -22.30
N LEU A 239 -1.96 -10.63 -21.96
CA LEU A 239 -1.29 -11.39 -20.90
C LEU A 239 0.17 -11.73 -21.21
N ALA A 240 0.59 -11.65 -22.46
CA ALA A 240 2.00 -11.81 -22.82
C ALA A 240 2.88 -10.70 -22.23
N ASN A 241 2.31 -9.53 -21.99
CA ASN A 241 3.02 -8.40 -21.37
C ASN A 241 3.23 -8.59 -19.87
N VAL A 242 2.44 -9.45 -19.22
CA VAL A 242 2.42 -9.59 -17.76
C VAL A 242 3.41 -10.67 -17.35
N ASN A 243 4.55 -10.24 -16.81
CA ASN A 243 5.61 -11.10 -16.30
C ASN A 243 6.23 -10.51 -15.06
N PHE A 244 6.76 -11.36 -14.18
CA PHE A 244 7.46 -10.93 -12.99
C PHE A 244 8.92 -10.60 -13.31
N ASN A 245 9.34 -9.36 -13.01
CA ASN A 245 10.69 -8.88 -13.30
C ASN A 245 11.63 -9.20 -12.14
N MET A 246 12.51 -10.19 -12.32
CA MET A 246 13.45 -10.64 -11.29
C MET A 246 14.53 -9.60 -10.98
N GLU A 247 14.91 -8.75 -11.91
CA GLU A 247 15.89 -7.68 -11.64
C GLU A 247 15.33 -6.65 -10.68
N ILE A 248 14.06 -6.29 -10.87
CA ILE A 248 13.34 -5.40 -9.93
C ILE A 248 13.19 -6.08 -8.56
N PHE A 249 12.80 -7.34 -8.54
CA PHE A 249 12.70 -8.12 -7.29
C PHE A 249 14.02 -8.10 -6.51
N LYS A 250 15.14 -8.39 -7.18
CA LYS A 250 16.46 -8.43 -6.55
C LYS A 250 16.88 -7.06 -6.03
N ALA A 251 16.69 -6.03 -6.83
CA ALA A 251 17.07 -4.66 -6.47
C ALA A 251 16.26 -4.15 -5.27
N PHE A 252 14.94 -4.33 -5.31
CA PHE A 252 14.05 -3.95 -4.20
C PHE A 252 14.38 -4.74 -2.93
N THR A 253 14.54 -6.04 -3.03
CA THR A 253 14.86 -6.90 -1.89
C THR A 253 16.18 -6.50 -1.24
N LYS A 254 17.21 -6.20 -2.05
CA LYS A 254 18.49 -5.74 -1.53
C LYS A 254 18.35 -4.47 -0.72
N GLY A 255 17.68 -3.45 -1.27
CA GLY A 255 17.45 -2.18 -0.58
C GLY A 255 16.60 -2.35 0.68
N TYR A 256 15.55 -3.14 0.59
CA TYR A 256 14.68 -3.43 1.73
C TYR A 256 15.44 -4.09 2.87
N LEU A 257 16.20 -5.14 2.60
CA LEU A 257 16.97 -5.85 3.63
C LEU A 257 18.09 -4.99 4.23
N GLU A 258 18.75 -4.16 3.45
CA GLU A 258 19.77 -3.24 3.99
C GLU A 258 19.20 -2.35 5.10
N SER A 259 17.93 -1.90 4.95
CA SER A 259 17.28 -1.04 5.94
C SER A 259 16.55 -1.82 7.02
N ALA A 260 15.95 -2.96 6.70
CA ALA A 260 14.98 -3.65 7.57
C ALA A 260 15.57 -4.85 8.33
N LYS A 261 16.69 -5.41 7.91
CA LYS A 261 17.24 -6.63 8.54
C LYS A 261 17.53 -6.46 10.04
N SER A 262 17.75 -5.23 10.49
CA SER A 262 18.06 -4.96 11.91
C SER A 262 16.88 -5.28 12.84
N PHE A 263 15.64 -5.22 12.36
CA PHE A 263 14.47 -5.51 13.19
C PHE A 263 13.70 -6.76 12.74
N LEU A 264 13.88 -7.25 11.50
CA LEU A 264 13.16 -8.41 10.98
C LEU A 264 13.54 -9.70 11.69
N LEU A 265 12.53 -10.53 11.95
CA LEU A 265 12.72 -11.91 12.44
C LEU A 265 13.06 -12.84 11.28
N PRO A 266 13.74 -13.98 11.55
CA PRO A 266 14.02 -14.97 10.51
C PRO A 266 12.77 -15.42 9.74
N VAL A 267 11.64 -15.65 10.41
CA VAL A 267 10.38 -16.05 9.78
C VAL A 267 9.87 -14.99 8.79
N GLU A 268 10.13 -13.72 9.06
CA GLU A 268 9.76 -12.64 8.15
C GLU A 268 10.65 -12.66 6.90
N ILE A 269 11.95 -12.79 7.08
CA ILE A 269 12.92 -12.83 5.96
C ILE A 269 12.68 -14.05 5.07
N GLU A 270 12.51 -15.22 5.67
CA GLU A 270 12.28 -16.48 4.96
C GLU A 270 11.02 -16.45 4.10
N ASN A 271 10.01 -15.68 4.48
CA ASN A 271 8.74 -15.59 3.80
C ASN A 271 8.60 -14.36 2.89
N LEU A 272 9.68 -13.64 2.58
CA LEU A 272 9.61 -12.56 1.61
C LEU A 272 9.21 -13.04 0.20
N PRO A 273 9.72 -14.19 -0.31
CA PRO A 273 9.20 -14.74 -1.57
C PRO A 273 7.70 -15.05 -1.54
N TYR A 274 7.20 -15.57 -0.43
CA TYR A 274 5.77 -15.77 -0.20
C TYR A 274 4.99 -14.45 -0.35
N ALA A 275 5.51 -13.34 0.18
CA ALA A 275 4.87 -12.04 0.04
C ALA A 275 4.74 -11.59 -1.42
N ALA A 276 5.74 -11.90 -2.26
CA ALA A 276 5.70 -11.60 -3.69
C ALA A 276 4.57 -12.31 -4.42
N ALA A 277 4.22 -13.53 -3.99
CA ALA A 277 3.08 -14.29 -4.52
C ALA A 277 1.75 -13.87 -3.89
N LEU A 278 1.75 -13.55 -2.59
CA LEU A 278 0.55 -13.22 -1.83
C LEU A 278 -0.20 -12.02 -2.40
N PHE A 279 0.48 -10.97 -2.79
CA PHE A 279 -0.17 -9.73 -3.20
C PHE A 279 -0.84 -9.81 -4.57
N PRO A 280 -0.26 -10.40 -5.61
CA PRO A 280 -1.01 -10.70 -6.82
C PRO A 280 -2.21 -11.62 -6.56
N TYR A 281 -2.03 -12.63 -5.71
CA TYR A 281 -3.11 -13.54 -5.32
C TYR A 281 -4.25 -12.79 -4.63
N MET A 282 -3.93 -11.98 -3.62
CA MET A 282 -4.93 -11.21 -2.87
C MET A 282 -5.70 -10.27 -3.78
N GLN A 283 -5.02 -9.56 -4.66
CA GLN A 283 -5.67 -8.62 -5.57
C GLN A 283 -6.50 -9.34 -6.62
N CYS A 284 -6.05 -10.48 -7.11
CA CYS A 284 -6.84 -11.36 -7.97
C CYS A 284 -8.16 -11.77 -7.28
N VAL A 285 -8.09 -12.20 -6.04
CA VAL A 285 -9.26 -12.56 -5.23
C VAL A 285 -10.23 -11.38 -5.08
N ARG A 286 -9.71 -10.19 -4.80
CA ARG A 286 -10.52 -8.99 -4.63
C ARG A 286 -11.20 -8.55 -5.91
N PHE A 287 -10.50 -8.53 -7.03
CA PHE A 287 -11.09 -8.19 -8.33
C PHE A 287 -12.14 -9.21 -8.76
N LEU A 288 -11.87 -10.50 -8.53
CA LEU A 288 -12.81 -11.56 -8.86
C LEU A 288 -14.08 -11.50 -8.01
N ALA A 289 -13.94 -11.25 -6.71
CA ALA A 289 -15.09 -11.08 -5.82
C ALA A 289 -15.98 -9.92 -6.27
N ASP A 290 -15.38 -8.80 -6.67
CA ASP A 290 -16.13 -7.66 -7.16
C ASP A 290 -16.83 -7.95 -8.49
N TYR A 291 -16.15 -8.64 -9.41
CA TYR A 291 -16.77 -9.09 -10.66
C TYR A 291 -17.99 -9.96 -10.40
N ILE A 292 -17.87 -10.92 -9.51
CA ILE A 292 -18.97 -11.83 -9.15
C ILE A 292 -20.13 -11.07 -8.50
N ASN A 293 -19.83 -10.04 -7.69
CA ASN A 293 -20.84 -9.19 -7.05
C ASN A 293 -21.49 -8.16 -7.98
N GLY A 294 -21.04 -8.04 -9.23
CA GLY A 294 -21.61 -7.11 -10.20
C GLY A 294 -20.91 -5.75 -10.26
N ASP A 295 -19.62 -5.68 -9.92
CA ASP A 295 -18.77 -4.49 -10.06
C ASP A 295 -19.22 -3.34 -9.15
N THR A 296 -19.45 -3.63 -7.87
CA THR A 296 -19.98 -2.67 -6.90
C THR A 296 -18.93 -1.89 -6.12
N TYR A 297 -17.68 -2.34 -6.12
CA TYR A 297 -16.60 -1.73 -5.32
C TYR A 297 -15.63 -0.89 -6.16
N TYR A 298 -15.01 -1.49 -7.18
CA TYR A 298 -14.04 -0.80 -8.02
C TYR A 298 -14.71 -0.06 -9.17
N LYS A 299 -14.20 1.12 -9.51
CA LYS A 299 -14.63 1.83 -10.72
C LYS A 299 -14.19 1.03 -11.95
N ILE A 300 -15.11 0.82 -12.86
CA ILE A 300 -14.87 0.13 -14.12
C ILE A 300 -15.09 1.08 -15.29
N GLN A 301 -14.33 0.88 -16.38
CA GLN A 301 -14.47 1.64 -17.62
C GLN A 301 -15.21 0.88 -18.70
N TYR A 302 -15.39 -0.44 -18.51
CA TYR A 302 -16.13 -1.32 -19.41
C TYR A 302 -16.60 -2.55 -18.62
N PRO A 303 -17.62 -3.29 -19.11
CA PRO A 303 -18.28 -4.33 -18.32
C PRO A 303 -17.39 -5.46 -17.80
N GLU A 304 -16.30 -5.79 -18.50
CA GLU A 304 -15.41 -6.89 -18.15
C GLU A 304 -14.12 -6.45 -17.45
N HIS A 305 -14.06 -5.18 -17.05
CA HIS A 305 -12.82 -4.60 -16.52
C HIS A 305 -12.26 -5.37 -15.31
N ASN A 306 -13.10 -5.74 -14.37
CA ASN A 306 -12.66 -6.53 -13.21
C ASN A 306 -12.24 -7.96 -13.57
N LEU A 307 -12.83 -8.54 -14.61
CA LEU A 307 -12.39 -9.84 -15.11
C LEU A 307 -11.00 -9.74 -15.78
N VAL A 308 -10.77 -8.70 -16.56
CA VAL A 308 -9.45 -8.40 -17.15
C VAL A 308 -8.40 -8.21 -16.06
N ARG A 309 -8.72 -7.44 -15.03
CA ARG A 309 -7.85 -7.26 -13.84
C ARG A 309 -7.55 -8.59 -13.15
N THR A 310 -8.55 -9.43 -12.97
CA THR A 310 -8.39 -10.77 -12.38
C THR A 310 -7.41 -11.62 -13.19
N LYS A 311 -7.58 -11.64 -14.51
CA LYS A 311 -6.70 -12.42 -15.42
C LYS A 311 -5.26 -11.90 -15.38
N ALA A 312 -5.08 -10.58 -15.37
CA ALA A 312 -3.75 -9.97 -15.33
C ALA A 312 -3.03 -10.29 -14.01
N GLN A 313 -3.72 -10.17 -12.86
CA GLN A 313 -3.13 -10.50 -11.57
C GLN A 313 -2.87 -12.00 -11.42
N PHE A 314 -3.72 -12.85 -11.94
CA PHE A 314 -3.50 -14.29 -11.95
C PHE A 314 -2.27 -14.67 -12.79
N LYS A 315 -2.10 -14.05 -13.96
CA LYS A 315 -0.92 -14.25 -14.79
C LYS A 315 0.36 -13.80 -14.07
N LEU A 316 0.31 -12.68 -13.37
CA LEU A 316 1.44 -12.22 -12.57
C LEU A 316 1.79 -13.22 -11.47
N LEU A 317 0.79 -13.75 -10.76
CA LEU A 317 0.97 -14.80 -9.75
C LEU A 317 1.68 -16.02 -10.34
N GLN A 318 1.22 -16.51 -11.49
CA GLN A 318 1.84 -17.66 -12.18
C GLN A 318 3.29 -17.37 -12.53
N SER A 319 3.59 -16.15 -12.98
CA SER A 319 4.97 -15.76 -13.30
C SER A 319 5.85 -15.71 -12.05
N VAL A 320 5.33 -15.24 -10.91
CA VAL A 320 6.05 -15.33 -9.63
C VAL A 320 6.35 -16.78 -9.27
N GLU A 321 5.37 -17.67 -9.41
CA GLU A 321 5.50 -19.10 -9.10
C GLU A 321 6.56 -19.79 -9.94
N GLU A 322 6.76 -19.39 -11.19
CA GLU A 322 7.80 -19.92 -12.07
C GLU A 322 9.22 -19.61 -11.59
N HIS A 323 9.40 -18.62 -10.70
CA HIS A 323 10.70 -18.18 -10.19
C HIS A 323 10.99 -18.66 -8.76
N THR A 324 10.12 -19.46 -8.18
CA THR A 324 10.29 -19.99 -6.81
C THR A 324 10.82 -21.41 -6.76
#